data_261ce81d202549b645b92eb02e544506
#
_entry.id   261ce81d202549b645b92eb02e544506
#
_cell.length_a   1.000
_cell.length_b   1.000
_cell.length_c   1.000
_cell.angle_alpha   90.00
_cell.angle_beta   90.00
_cell.angle_gamma   90.00
#
_symmetry.space_group_name_H-M   'P 1'
#
loop_
_entity.id
_entity.type
_entity.pdbx_description
1 polymer ?
#
loop_
_entity_poly.entity_id
_entity_poly.type
_entity_poly.pdbx_seq_one_letter_code
_entity_poly.pdbx_strand_id
1 'polypeptide(L)'
;EKGIFVGTAAGNDGPELKTIGSPGRNFESLTVGATYNNMTSSLIATLEIDEIQYTVIPMVGSSKTNEPITGKIIFGGYGKNSDLENLDVKDAILIVERGSNVKDELLFFSIKEMNAAKAGAKALIVYNNEPGIFLGELIHEFSGPEYIPQIPVVSIDREEGLEIIEKIENESSGIMQLFYNPDFIAHFSSRGPVSPFYIKPDMVAPGAYINTTQIGSTYNFTSGTSFAAPHVSGAAALLLQKNPNLENYELKSLLVTTVKPVSNAYGK
;
A
#
# COMPACT_ATOMS: atom_id res chain seq x y z
N GLU A 1 -29.67 -12.88 15.40
CA GLU A 1 -30.92 -13.59 15.79
C GLU A 1 -32.19 -12.78 15.55
N LYS A 2 -32.08 -11.60 14.91
CA LYS A 2 -33.23 -10.81 14.43
C LYS A 2 -33.34 -10.79 12.90
N GLY A 3 -32.66 -11.71 12.22
CA GLY A 3 -32.67 -11.76 10.76
C GLY A 3 -31.97 -10.58 10.06
N ILE A 4 -31.07 -9.87 10.77
CA ILE A 4 -30.36 -8.71 10.21
C ILE A 4 -28.95 -9.14 9.77
N PHE A 5 -28.65 -8.97 8.49
CA PHE A 5 -27.28 -9.12 7.98
C PHE A 5 -26.41 -7.94 8.43
N VAL A 6 -25.26 -8.23 9.01
CA VAL A 6 -24.31 -7.21 9.50
C VAL A 6 -22.97 -7.36 8.76
N GLY A 7 -22.69 -6.41 7.87
CA GLY A 7 -21.39 -6.23 7.24
C GLY A 7 -20.58 -5.18 8.00
N THR A 8 -19.30 -5.44 8.25
CA THR A 8 -18.41 -4.52 8.98
C THR A 8 -17.09 -4.31 8.26
N ALA A 9 -16.51 -3.12 8.39
CA ALA A 9 -15.17 -2.83 7.92
C ALA A 9 -14.11 -3.52 8.80
N ALA A 10 -13.03 -3.99 8.21
CA ALA A 10 -11.94 -4.65 8.93
C ALA A 10 -11.09 -3.67 9.76
N GLY A 11 -10.98 -2.41 9.33
CA GLY A 11 -10.07 -1.40 9.86
C GLY A 11 -8.98 -1.04 8.84
N ASN A 12 -8.28 0.06 9.11
CA ASN A 12 -7.28 0.62 8.20
C ASN A 12 -5.87 0.67 8.83
N ASP A 13 -5.60 -0.21 9.78
CA ASP A 13 -4.34 -0.27 10.54
C ASP A 13 -3.39 -1.36 10.02
N GLY A 14 -3.58 -1.81 8.76
CA GLY A 14 -2.66 -2.71 8.06
C GLY A 14 -1.33 -2.03 7.72
N PRO A 15 -0.37 -2.77 7.19
CA PRO A 15 -0.45 -4.17 6.75
C PRO A 15 -0.18 -5.23 7.84
N GLU A 16 0.13 -4.81 9.06
CA GLU A 16 0.52 -5.71 10.13
C GLU A 16 -0.57 -6.69 10.53
N LEU A 17 -0.15 -7.83 11.10
CA LEU A 17 -1.06 -8.85 11.63
C LEU A 17 -1.74 -8.36 12.93
N LYS A 18 -2.92 -8.90 13.21
CA LYS A 18 -3.71 -8.62 14.43
C LYS A 18 -4.25 -7.19 14.53
N THR A 19 -4.38 -6.50 13.41
CA THR A 19 -4.84 -5.11 13.31
C THR A 19 -6.34 -4.96 13.09
N ILE A 20 -7.11 -6.06 13.01
CA ILE A 20 -8.57 -5.97 12.85
C ILE A 20 -9.20 -5.16 13.99
N GLY A 21 -9.93 -4.11 13.62
CA GLY A 21 -10.64 -3.22 14.54
C GLY A 21 -11.99 -3.75 15.00
N SER A 22 -12.57 -3.15 16.05
CA SER A 22 -13.97 -3.36 16.41
C SER A 22 -14.86 -2.45 15.56
N PRO A 23 -16.03 -2.92 15.06
CA PRO A 23 -16.71 -4.19 15.34
C PRO A 23 -16.27 -5.38 14.44
N GLY A 24 -15.27 -5.22 13.56
CA GLY A 24 -14.80 -6.26 12.64
C GLY A 24 -14.29 -7.54 13.31
N ARG A 25 -13.98 -7.47 14.60
CA ARG A 25 -13.61 -8.65 15.41
C ARG A 25 -14.78 -9.57 15.76
N ASN A 26 -16.00 -9.11 15.56
CA ASN A 26 -17.18 -9.90 15.92
C ASN A 26 -17.28 -11.13 15.00
N PHE A 27 -17.43 -12.30 15.59
CA PHE A 27 -17.54 -13.57 14.86
C PHE A 27 -18.76 -13.63 13.95
N GLU A 28 -19.90 -13.08 14.39
CA GLU A 28 -21.16 -13.15 13.65
C GLU A 28 -21.23 -12.16 12.47
N SER A 29 -20.49 -11.05 12.54
CA SER A 29 -20.45 -10.09 11.43
C SER A 29 -19.68 -10.64 10.22
N LEU A 30 -20.06 -10.20 9.03
CA LEU A 30 -19.23 -10.37 7.84
C LEU A 30 -18.22 -9.21 7.77
N THR A 31 -16.96 -9.50 8.03
CA THR A 31 -15.91 -8.49 8.07
C THR A 31 -15.22 -8.38 6.73
N VAL A 32 -15.15 -7.16 6.20
CA VAL A 32 -14.68 -6.88 4.85
C VAL A 32 -13.38 -6.07 4.89
N GLY A 33 -12.33 -6.62 4.30
CA GLY A 33 -11.09 -5.92 4.00
C GLY A 33 -11.16 -5.18 2.67
N ALA A 34 -10.11 -4.44 2.34
CA ALA A 34 -10.03 -3.64 1.13
C ALA A 34 -9.03 -4.21 0.12
N THR A 35 -9.41 -4.23 -1.17
CA THR A 35 -8.48 -4.39 -2.30
C THR A 35 -8.30 -3.07 -3.02
N TYR A 36 -7.27 -3.01 -3.85
CA TYR A 36 -7.20 -2.03 -4.92
C TYR A 36 -8.32 -2.31 -5.94
N ASN A 37 -8.42 -1.49 -6.98
CA ASN A 37 -9.42 -1.62 -8.04
C ASN A 37 -8.77 -1.37 -9.41
N ASN A 38 -9.57 -1.40 -10.48
CA ASN A 38 -9.09 -1.17 -11.85
C ASN A 38 -8.69 0.29 -12.15
N MET A 39 -8.56 1.15 -11.16
CA MET A 39 -8.12 2.53 -11.35
C MET A 39 -6.61 2.58 -11.58
N THR A 40 -6.20 3.38 -12.53
CA THR A 40 -4.77 3.59 -12.89
C THR A 40 -3.95 4.24 -11.78
N SER A 41 -4.59 4.83 -10.78
CA SER A 41 -3.96 5.38 -9.57
C SER A 41 -3.58 4.32 -8.53
N SER A 42 -4.02 3.08 -8.71
CA SER A 42 -3.78 1.98 -7.76
C SER A 42 -2.47 1.26 -8.08
N LEU A 43 -1.37 1.97 -7.98
CA LEU A 43 -0.05 1.36 -8.10
C LEU A 43 0.24 0.47 -6.90
N ILE A 44 0.88 -0.65 -7.18
CA ILE A 44 1.41 -1.60 -6.21
C ILE A 44 2.90 -1.72 -6.46
N ALA A 45 3.68 -1.89 -5.40
CA ALA A 45 5.09 -2.15 -5.50
C ALA A 45 5.46 -3.50 -4.89
N THR A 46 6.46 -4.12 -5.47
CA THR A 46 7.21 -5.23 -4.87
C THR A 46 8.67 -4.82 -4.77
N LEU A 47 9.30 -5.20 -3.68
CA LEU A 47 10.73 -5.01 -3.45
C LEU A 47 11.31 -6.31 -2.88
N GLU A 48 12.34 -6.82 -3.53
CA GLU A 48 13.15 -7.93 -3.07
C GLU A 48 14.59 -7.49 -3.01
N ILE A 49 15.29 -7.74 -1.91
CA ILE A 49 16.72 -7.48 -1.75
C ILE A 49 17.35 -8.74 -1.18
N ASP A 50 18.35 -9.29 -1.89
CA ASP A 50 19.05 -10.50 -1.51
C ASP A 50 18.11 -11.65 -1.14
N GLU A 51 17.07 -11.89 -1.99
CA GLU A 51 16.02 -12.90 -1.84
C GLU A 51 15.03 -12.66 -0.68
N ILE A 52 15.12 -11.53 0.01
CA ILE A 52 14.19 -11.14 1.07
C ILE A 52 13.14 -10.17 0.51
N GLN A 53 11.87 -10.48 0.73
CA GLN A 53 10.74 -9.62 0.33
C GLN A 53 10.46 -8.57 1.41
N TYR A 54 10.39 -7.31 1.01
CA TYR A 54 10.09 -6.17 1.89
C TYR A 54 8.74 -5.55 1.59
N THR A 55 8.11 -5.05 2.64
CA THR A 55 6.85 -4.31 2.53
C THR A 55 7.07 -2.88 2.09
N VAL A 56 6.63 -2.51 0.89
CA VAL A 56 6.79 -1.16 0.35
C VAL A 56 5.48 -0.58 -0.17
N ILE A 57 5.38 0.74 -0.14
CA ILE A 57 4.24 1.50 -0.66
C ILE A 57 4.73 2.45 -1.76
N PRO A 58 4.15 2.40 -2.98
CA PRO A 58 4.44 3.40 -4.00
C PRO A 58 4.10 4.80 -3.50
N MET A 59 4.97 5.76 -3.70
CA MET A 59 4.62 7.16 -3.44
C MET A 59 3.62 7.67 -4.47
N VAL A 60 2.70 8.51 -4.03
CA VAL A 60 1.72 9.15 -4.91
C VAL A 60 2.45 9.94 -5.99
N GLY A 61 2.06 9.74 -7.24
CA GLY A 61 2.72 10.33 -8.40
C GLY A 61 3.88 9.50 -8.97
N SER A 62 4.29 8.42 -8.32
CA SER A 62 5.31 7.51 -8.87
C SER A 62 4.83 6.82 -10.14
N SER A 63 5.74 6.57 -11.06
CA SER A 63 5.46 5.89 -12.34
C SER A 63 5.49 4.37 -12.17
N LYS A 64 4.64 3.67 -12.93
CA LYS A 64 4.77 2.22 -13.08
C LYS A 64 6.05 1.88 -13.83
N THR A 65 6.56 0.68 -13.60
CA THR A 65 7.67 0.12 -14.37
C THR A 65 7.14 -0.80 -15.48
N ASN A 66 7.78 -0.80 -16.64
CA ASN A 66 7.42 -1.74 -17.71
C ASN A 66 7.96 -3.14 -17.42
N GLU A 67 9.17 -3.20 -16.87
CA GLU A 67 9.87 -4.42 -16.45
C GLU A 67 10.36 -4.25 -15.02
N PRO A 68 10.66 -5.34 -14.30
CA PRO A 68 11.34 -5.25 -13.02
C PRO A 68 12.67 -4.51 -13.13
N ILE A 69 12.92 -3.58 -12.23
CA ILE A 69 14.17 -2.86 -12.12
C ILE A 69 15.10 -3.65 -11.22
N THR A 70 16.24 -4.06 -11.76
CA THR A 70 17.31 -4.72 -11.00
C THR A 70 18.50 -3.78 -10.89
N GLY A 71 19.08 -3.69 -9.71
CA GLY A 71 20.24 -2.85 -9.45
C GLY A 71 20.90 -3.15 -8.11
N LYS A 72 22.14 -2.67 -7.94
CA LYS A 72 22.79 -2.67 -6.63
C LYS A 72 22.02 -1.79 -5.66
N ILE A 73 22.01 -2.16 -4.40
CA ILE A 73 21.42 -1.32 -3.34
C ILE A 73 22.52 -0.41 -2.80
N ILE A 74 22.28 0.90 -2.80
CA ILE A 74 23.23 1.90 -2.32
C ILE A 74 22.55 2.82 -1.33
N PHE A 75 23.16 3.02 -0.17
CA PHE A 75 22.69 3.99 0.81
C PHE A 75 23.17 5.39 0.42
N GLY A 76 22.25 6.30 0.21
CA GLY A 76 22.47 7.68 -0.25
C GLY A 76 22.15 8.75 0.79
N GLY A 77 22.32 8.45 2.10
CA GLY A 77 22.07 9.42 3.17
C GLY A 77 20.65 9.97 3.14
N TYR A 78 20.51 11.27 3.07
CA TYR A 78 19.21 11.95 2.92
C TYR A 78 18.78 12.19 1.46
N GLY A 79 19.57 11.76 0.49
CA GLY A 79 19.31 11.98 -0.94
C GLY A 79 19.57 13.42 -1.38
N LYS A 80 20.44 14.14 -0.71
CA LYS A 80 20.95 15.45 -1.16
C LYS A 80 22.02 15.27 -2.23
N ASN A 81 22.23 16.27 -3.07
CA ASN A 81 23.32 16.21 -4.05
C ASN A 81 24.68 15.94 -3.37
N SER A 82 24.93 16.58 -2.22
CA SER A 82 26.15 16.37 -1.43
C SER A 82 26.33 14.94 -0.93
N ASP A 83 25.24 14.23 -0.67
CA ASP A 83 25.28 12.84 -0.20
C ASP A 83 25.63 11.87 -1.34
N LEU A 84 25.32 12.26 -2.59
CA LEU A 84 25.45 11.42 -3.79
C LEU A 84 26.73 11.67 -4.61
N GLU A 85 27.40 12.82 -4.43
CA GLU A 85 28.55 13.25 -5.26
C GLU A 85 29.70 12.25 -5.33
N ASN A 86 29.91 11.46 -4.28
CA ASN A 86 31.02 10.51 -4.19
C ASN A 86 30.56 9.04 -4.25
N LEU A 87 29.29 8.80 -4.63
CA LEU A 87 28.72 7.47 -4.73
C LEU A 87 28.55 7.08 -6.20
N ASP A 88 28.88 5.85 -6.54
CA ASP A 88 28.59 5.27 -7.85
C ASP A 88 27.15 4.73 -7.86
N VAL A 89 26.19 5.64 -7.98
CA VAL A 89 24.75 5.33 -7.97
C VAL A 89 24.18 5.02 -9.35
N LYS A 90 25.03 5.03 -10.39
CA LYS A 90 24.58 4.72 -11.74
C LYS A 90 23.98 3.31 -11.82
N ASP A 91 22.79 3.23 -12.40
CA ASP A 91 22.01 1.99 -12.53
C ASP A 91 21.63 1.29 -11.21
N ALA A 92 21.79 1.97 -10.07
CA ALA A 92 21.48 1.43 -8.75
C ALA A 92 20.01 1.69 -8.33
N ILE A 93 19.58 0.95 -7.33
CA ILE A 93 18.40 1.25 -6.49
C ILE A 93 18.94 1.97 -5.26
N LEU A 94 18.59 3.24 -5.10
CA LEU A 94 19.08 4.07 -4.01
C LEU A 94 18.13 3.95 -2.81
N ILE A 95 18.66 3.80 -1.61
CA ILE A 95 17.91 3.90 -0.35
C ILE A 95 18.34 5.15 0.43
N VAL A 96 17.37 5.97 0.87
CA VAL A 96 17.62 7.24 1.56
C VAL A 96 16.68 7.42 2.75
N GLU A 97 17.08 8.24 3.72
CA GLU A 97 16.26 8.57 4.89
C GLU A 97 15.22 9.66 4.57
N ARG A 98 14.02 9.54 5.14
CA ARG A 98 13.01 10.60 5.16
C ARG A 98 13.51 11.79 5.99
N GLY A 99 13.16 13.02 5.55
CA GLY A 99 13.57 14.26 6.24
C GLY A 99 14.96 14.74 5.82
N SER A 100 15.64 15.40 6.71
CA SER A 100 16.97 16.00 6.51
C SER A 100 17.79 15.98 7.81
N ASN A 101 19.11 16.00 7.69
CA ASN A 101 20.05 16.19 8.81
C ASN A 101 20.22 17.66 9.21
N VAL A 102 19.60 18.60 8.49
CA VAL A 102 19.60 20.02 8.83
C VAL A 102 18.28 20.37 9.51
N LYS A 103 18.38 20.99 10.68
CA LYS A 103 17.23 21.41 11.45
C LYS A 103 16.34 22.34 10.63
N ASP A 104 15.02 22.10 10.65
CA ASP A 104 13.99 22.89 9.99
C ASP A 104 14.08 22.93 8.44
N GLU A 105 14.93 22.10 7.84
CA GLU A 105 14.99 21.95 6.39
C GLU A 105 13.86 21.04 5.87
N LEU A 106 13.08 21.55 4.95
CA LEU A 106 12.06 20.78 4.24
C LEU A 106 12.66 20.17 2.96
N LEU A 107 13.14 18.94 3.06
CA LEU A 107 13.64 18.19 1.90
C LEU A 107 12.53 17.29 1.33
N PHE A 108 11.80 17.82 0.35
CA PHE A 108 10.68 17.13 -0.28
C PHE A 108 11.11 15.84 -1.02
N PHE A 109 10.21 14.87 -1.11
CA PHE A 109 10.46 13.60 -1.82
C PHE A 109 10.76 13.82 -3.30
N SER A 110 10.11 14.81 -3.93
CA SER A 110 10.40 15.23 -5.31
C SER A 110 11.85 15.68 -5.51
N ILE A 111 12.43 16.37 -4.53
CA ILE A 111 13.84 16.80 -4.59
C ILE A 111 14.76 15.60 -4.45
N LYS A 112 14.46 14.66 -3.53
CA LYS A 112 15.23 13.41 -3.37
C LYS A 112 15.19 12.59 -4.67
N GLU A 113 14.01 12.47 -5.29
CA GLU A 113 13.83 11.77 -6.55
C GLU A 113 14.64 12.42 -7.68
N MET A 114 14.54 13.75 -7.86
CA MET A 114 15.32 14.48 -8.88
C MET A 114 16.83 14.30 -8.69
N ASN A 115 17.32 14.36 -7.45
CA ASN A 115 18.74 14.18 -7.16
C ASN A 115 19.19 12.75 -7.49
N ALA A 116 18.40 11.75 -7.10
CA ALA A 116 18.66 10.34 -7.39
C ALA A 116 18.66 10.07 -8.91
N ALA A 117 17.65 10.54 -9.63
CA ALA A 117 17.54 10.41 -11.07
C ALA A 117 18.71 11.09 -11.79
N LYS A 118 19.07 12.32 -11.40
CA LYS A 118 20.21 13.08 -11.95
C LYS A 118 21.54 12.36 -11.69
N ALA A 119 21.71 11.69 -10.56
CA ALA A 119 22.88 10.90 -10.25
C ALA A 119 22.91 9.55 -11.00
N GLY A 120 21.83 9.17 -11.70
CA GLY A 120 21.74 7.98 -12.52
C GLY A 120 21.14 6.75 -11.85
N ALA A 121 20.52 6.90 -10.69
CA ALA A 121 19.76 5.82 -10.04
C ALA A 121 18.55 5.41 -10.90
N LYS A 122 18.18 4.13 -10.86
CA LYS A 122 17.00 3.60 -11.56
C LYS A 122 15.73 3.60 -10.72
N ALA A 123 15.87 3.59 -9.40
CA ALA A 123 14.76 3.60 -8.46
C ALA A 123 15.20 4.19 -7.12
N LEU A 124 14.22 4.64 -6.33
CA LEU A 124 14.45 5.23 -5.02
C LEU A 124 13.58 4.58 -3.96
N ILE A 125 14.18 4.18 -2.86
CA ILE A 125 13.53 3.73 -1.63
C ILE A 125 13.72 4.83 -0.59
N VAL A 126 12.63 5.26 0.06
CA VAL A 126 12.71 6.20 1.18
C VAL A 126 12.25 5.50 2.44
N TYR A 127 13.15 5.28 3.39
CA TYR A 127 12.76 4.73 4.68
C TYR A 127 12.33 5.83 5.65
N ASN A 128 11.40 5.47 6.53
CA ASN A 128 10.84 6.42 7.48
C ASN A 128 11.88 6.84 8.53
N ASN A 129 11.79 8.09 9.00
CA ASN A 129 12.56 8.61 10.13
C ASN A 129 11.86 8.40 11.48
N GLU A 130 10.63 7.86 11.47
CA GLU A 130 9.82 7.47 12.62
C GLU A 130 9.37 6.02 12.46
N PRO A 131 9.02 5.30 13.55
CA PRO A 131 8.51 3.94 13.45
C PRO A 131 7.28 3.85 12.54
N GLY A 132 7.18 2.77 11.78
CA GLY A 132 6.08 2.49 10.85
C GLY A 132 6.33 2.97 9.43
N ILE A 133 5.54 2.41 8.50
CA ILE A 133 5.55 2.80 7.10
C ILE A 133 4.73 4.09 6.90
N PHE A 134 5.01 4.85 5.87
CA PHE A 134 4.31 6.11 5.59
C PHE A 134 3.85 6.20 4.14
N LEU A 135 2.84 7.00 3.88
CA LEU A 135 2.40 7.36 2.55
C LEU A 135 3.06 8.67 2.12
N GLY A 136 3.93 8.61 1.12
CA GLY A 136 4.63 9.78 0.58
C GLY A 136 4.00 10.26 -0.72
N GLU A 137 4.19 11.55 -1.03
CA GLU A 137 3.74 12.18 -2.26
C GLU A 137 4.91 12.84 -2.99
N LEU A 138 5.09 12.50 -4.27
CA LEU A 138 6.08 13.14 -5.14
C LEU A 138 5.51 14.41 -5.78
N ILE A 139 4.22 14.37 -6.15
CA ILE A 139 3.52 15.48 -6.80
C ILE A 139 2.70 16.21 -5.75
N HIS A 140 3.05 17.45 -5.47
CA HIS A 140 2.37 18.35 -4.55
C HIS A 140 2.48 19.79 -5.07
N GLU A 141 1.77 20.75 -4.44
CA GLU A 141 1.70 22.15 -4.89
C GLU A 141 3.08 22.83 -5.01
N PHE A 142 4.06 22.40 -4.22
CA PHE A 142 5.43 22.95 -4.25
C PHE A 142 6.37 22.28 -5.26
N SER A 143 5.96 21.15 -5.89
CA SER A 143 6.77 20.48 -6.91
C SER A 143 6.84 21.26 -8.22
N GLY A 144 5.88 22.16 -8.44
CA GLY A 144 5.71 22.90 -9.68
C GLY A 144 4.90 22.10 -10.73
N PRO A 145 4.23 22.79 -11.65
CA PRO A 145 3.32 22.16 -12.62
C PRO A 145 4.05 21.30 -13.69
N GLU A 146 5.34 21.49 -13.86
CA GLU A 146 6.15 20.77 -14.85
C GLU A 146 6.91 19.58 -14.27
N TYR A 147 6.81 19.34 -12.96
CA TYR A 147 7.52 18.23 -12.35
C TYR A 147 6.90 16.89 -12.74
N ILE A 148 7.69 16.06 -13.38
CA ILE A 148 7.36 14.68 -13.75
C ILE A 148 8.41 13.76 -13.12
N PRO A 149 8.05 12.87 -12.21
CA PRO A 149 8.98 11.89 -11.65
C PRO A 149 9.62 11.03 -12.75
N GLN A 150 10.93 10.89 -12.72
CA GLN A 150 11.71 10.19 -13.73
C GLN A 150 11.97 8.73 -13.38
N ILE A 151 12.04 8.45 -12.06
CA ILE A 151 12.27 7.11 -11.54
C ILE A 151 11.17 6.70 -10.56
N PRO A 152 10.88 5.40 -10.40
CA PRO A 152 9.92 4.93 -9.42
C PRO A 152 10.44 5.14 -7.99
N VAL A 153 9.51 5.52 -7.10
CA VAL A 153 9.80 5.78 -5.68
C VAL A 153 8.83 5.02 -4.79
N VAL A 154 9.37 4.37 -3.79
CA VAL A 154 8.61 3.66 -2.76
C VAL A 154 9.02 4.15 -1.36
N SER A 155 8.09 4.03 -0.42
CA SER A 155 8.38 4.17 1.01
C SER A 155 8.50 2.79 1.66
N ILE A 156 9.29 2.71 2.73
CA ILE A 156 9.47 1.51 3.54
C ILE A 156 9.49 1.90 5.04
N ASP A 157 9.16 0.95 5.90
CA ASP A 157 9.24 1.11 7.35
C ASP A 157 10.67 1.48 7.81
N ARG A 158 10.76 2.14 8.98
CA ARG A 158 12.04 2.54 9.55
C ARG A 158 12.92 1.33 9.91
N GLU A 159 12.34 0.35 10.59
CA GLU A 159 13.09 -0.81 11.07
C GLU A 159 13.62 -1.65 9.90
N GLU A 160 12.76 -1.90 8.90
CA GLU A 160 13.16 -2.59 7.66
C GLU A 160 14.23 -1.79 6.89
N GLY A 161 14.08 -0.46 6.79
CA GLY A 161 15.07 0.40 6.13
C GLY A 161 16.44 0.38 6.79
N LEU A 162 16.49 0.42 8.13
CA LEU A 162 17.73 0.30 8.89
C LEU A 162 18.35 -1.09 8.78
N GLU A 163 17.51 -2.15 8.79
CA GLU A 163 17.96 -3.54 8.59
C GLU A 163 18.63 -3.71 7.22
N ILE A 164 18.03 -3.14 6.17
CA ILE A 164 18.63 -3.16 4.83
C ILE A 164 19.99 -2.48 4.86
N ILE A 165 20.09 -1.28 5.45
CA ILE A 165 21.34 -0.51 5.48
C ILE A 165 22.43 -1.24 6.24
N GLU A 166 22.11 -1.90 7.35
CA GLU A 166 23.08 -2.70 8.12
C GLU A 166 23.59 -3.92 7.35
N LYS A 167 22.75 -4.48 6.47
CA LYS A 167 23.07 -5.69 5.69
C LYS A 167 23.65 -5.40 4.30
N ILE A 168 23.61 -4.14 3.85
CA ILE A 168 24.16 -3.78 2.55
C ILE A 168 25.66 -4.10 2.53
N GLU A 169 26.02 -5.06 1.71
CA GLU A 169 27.38 -5.38 1.31
C GLU A 169 27.65 -4.82 -0.09
N ASN A 170 28.93 -4.84 -0.53
CA ASN A 170 29.33 -4.28 -1.83
C ASN A 170 28.62 -4.90 -3.05
N GLU A 171 27.94 -6.04 -2.87
CA GLU A 171 27.26 -6.80 -3.93
C GLU A 171 25.76 -6.98 -3.69
N SER A 172 25.19 -6.39 -2.63
CA SER A 172 23.76 -6.47 -2.39
C SER A 172 22.97 -5.93 -3.57
N SER A 173 21.99 -6.72 -4.02
CA SER A 173 21.18 -6.40 -5.19
C SER A 173 19.70 -6.47 -4.87
N GLY A 174 18.92 -5.60 -5.51
CA GLY A 174 17.47 -5.56 -5.36
C GLY A 174 16.74 -5.65 -6.67
N ILE A 175 15.50 -6.08 -6.57
CA ILE A 175 14.52 -6.11 -7.67
C ILE A 175 13.30 -5.32 -7.21
N MET A 176 12.97 -4.26 -7.93
CA MET A 176 11.80 -3.42 -7.68
C MET A 176 10.88 -3.41 -8.88
N GLN A 177 9.57 -3.51 -8.64
CA GLN A 177 8.57 -3.36 -9.68
C GLN A 177 7.36 -2.58 -9.17
N LEU A 178 6.89 -1.63 -9.97
CA LEU A 178 5.65 -0.88 -9.73
C LEU A 178 4.67 -1.15 -10.87
N PHE A 179 3.50 -1.67 -10.54
CA PHE A 179 2.51 -2.08 -11.54
C PHE A 179 1.07 -1.90 -11.03
N TYR A 180 0.11 -1.97 -11.94
CA TYR A 180 -1.30 -1.96 -11.59
C TYR A 180 -1.80 -3.39 -11.39
N ASN A 181 -2.35 -3.69 -10.22
CA ASN A 181 -3.03 -4.95 -9.98
C ASN A 181 -4.23 -4.74 -9.03
N PRO A 182 -5.45 -4.80 -9.59
CA PRO A 182 -6.67 -4.59 -8.79
C PRO A 182 -6.96 -5.74 -7.81
N ASP A 183 -6.36 -6.90 -8.03
CA ASP A 183 -6.59 -8.10 -7.22
C ASP A 183 -5.68 -8.16 -5.97
N PHE A 184 -4.91 -7.10 -5.69
CA PHE A 184 -4.10 -7.03 -4.47
C PHE A 184 -4.87 -6.45 -3.30
N ILE A 185 -4.60 -6.99 -2.11
CA ILE A 185 -5.12 -6.43 -0.85
C ILE A 185 -4.45 -5.08 -0.59
N ALA A 186 -5.24 -4.06 -0.31
CA ALA A 186 -4.72 -2.73 -0.02
C ALA A 186 -3.84 -2.76 1.24
N HIS A 187 -2.70 -2.05 1.20
CA HIS A 187 -1.72 -2.06 2.28
C HIS A 187 -2.33 -1.66 3.63
N PHE A 188 -3.22 -0.68 3.64
CA PHE A 188 -3.88 -0.20 4.85
C PHE A 188 -4.92 -1.18 5.41
N SER A 189 -5.37 -2.17 4.63
CA SER A 189 -6.42 -3.09 5.08
C SER A 189 -5.96 -3.92 6.27
N SER A 190 -6.67 -3.80 7.39
CA SER A 190 -6.37 -4.55 8.60
C SER A 190 -6.43 -6.06 8.38
N ARG A 191 -5.57 -6.80 9.08
CA ARG A 191 -5.36 -8.24 8.96
C ARG A 191 -5.50 -8.96 10.28
N GLY A 192 -6.01 -10.19 10.19
CA GLY A 192 -6.06 -11.12 11.32
C GLY A 192 -4.70 -11.73 11.69
N PRO A 193 -4.71 -12.81 12.46
CA PRO A 193 -5.87 -13.44 13.07
C PRO A 193 -6.50 -12.61 14.21
N VAL A 194 -7.75 -12.93 14.52
CA VAL A 194 -8.43 -12.40 15.71
C VAL A 194 -8.42 -13.49 16.79
N SER A 195 -8.10 -13.10 18.04
CA SER A 195 -8.11 -14.03 19.15
C SER A 195 -9.54 -14.59 19.42
N PRO A 196 -9.71 -15.89 19.80
CA PRO A 196 -8.62 -16.82 20.07
C PRO A 196 -8.08 -17.58 18.86
N PHE A 197 -8.80 -17.80 17.75
CA PHE A 197 -8.26 -18.64 16.65
C PHE A 197 -9.08 -18.58 15.35
N TYR A 198 -9.66 -17.46 14.98
CA TYR A 198 -10.35 -17.36 13.70
C TYR A 198 -9.79 -16.27 12.81
N ILE A 199 -9.93 -16.52 11.51
CA ILE A 199 -9.42 -15.62 10.48
C ILE A 199 -10.43 -14.51 10.24
N LYS A 200 -9.93 -13.28 10.20
CA LYS A 200 -10.61 -12.08 9.70
C LYS A 200 -9.62 -11.28 8.84
N PRO A 201 -10.08 -10.51 7.86
CA PRO A 201 -11.46 -10.37 7.38
C PRO A 201 -11.99 -11.67 6.76
N ASP A 202 -13.31 -11.81 6.63
CA ASP A 202 -13.96 -12.96 5.97
C ASP A 202 -13.80 -12.91 4.45
N MET A 203 -13.74 -11.70 3.89
CA MET A 203 -13.53 -11.45 2.47
C MET A 203 -13.00 -10.04 2.26
N VAL A 204 -12.67 -9.71 1.02
CA VAL A 204 -12.23 -8.37 0.60
C VAL A 204 -13.12 -7.85 -0.54
N ALA A 205 -13.16 -6.54 -0.70
CA ALA A 205 -13.83 -5.87 -1.80
C ALA A 205 -13.06 -4.58 -2.17
N PRO A 206 -13.31 -3.97 -3.34
CA PRO A 206 -12.70 -2.71 -3.71
C PRO A 206 -12.90 -1.64 -2.63
N GLY A 207 -11.79 -1.10 -2.10
CA GLY A 207 -11.82 -0.11 -1.02
C GLY A 207 -10.76 0.98 -1.16
N ALA A 208 -9.88 0.89 -2.16
CA ALA A 208 -8.88 1.92 -2.45
C ALA A 208 -9.28 2.74 -3.69
N TYR A 209 -9.13 4.06 -3.60
CA TYR A 209 -9.46 5.01 -4.67
C TYR A 209 -10.90 4.88 -5.18
N ILE A 210 -11.85 4.79 -4.28
CA ILE A 210 -13.28 4.70 -4.58
C ILE A 210 -13.82 6.12 -4.83
N ASN A 211 -14.37 6.34 -6.04
CA ASN A 211 -15.07 7.59 -6.34
C ASN A 211 -16.46 7.56 -5.69
N THR A 212 -16.65 8.40 -4.70
CA THR A 212 -17.87 8.42 -3.89
C THR A 212 -18.37 9.84 -3.62
N THR A 213 -19.61 9.95 -3.19
CA THR A 213 -20.25 11.22 -2.84
C THR A 213 -19.58 11.88 -1.65
N GLN A 214 -19.49 13.22 -1.71
CA GLN A 214 -18.98 14.07 -0.65
C GLN A 214 -20.00 15.17 -0.31
N ILE A 215 -19.84 15.78 0.87
CA ILE A 215 -20.65 16.92 1.29
C ILE A 215 -20.52 18.04 0.26
N GLY A 216 -21.64 18.69 -0.09
CA GLY A 216 -21.66 19.77 -1.09
C GLY A 216 -21.97 19.29 -2.51
N SER A 217 -22.58 18.10 -2.68
CA SER A 217 -22.97 17.54 -4.00
C SER A 217 -21.81 17.32 -4.96
N THR A 218 -20.66 16.99 -4.41
CA THR A 218 -19.44 16.66 -5.15
C THR A 218 -19.08 15.18 -5.02
N TYR A 219 -18.11 14.75 -5.83
CA TYR A 219 -17.52 13.42 -5.75
C TYR A 219 -16.03 13.56 -5.49
N ASN A 220 -15.47 12.64 -4.73
CA ASN A 220 -14.03 12.57 -4.51
C ASN A 220 -13.55 11.13 -4.42
N PHE A 221 -12.29 10.90 -4.75
CA PHE A 221 -11.64 9.63 -4.54
C PHE A 221 -11.18 9.50 -3.09
N THR A 222 -11.49 8.35 -2.49
CA THR A 222 -11.14 8.07 -1.11
C THR A 222 -10.81 6.59 -0.94
N SER A 223 -10.15 6.24 0.17
CA SER A 223 -9.73 4.87 0.45
C SER A 223 -10.07 4.48 1.88
N GLY A 224 -10.41 3.22 2.07
CA GLY A 224 -10.71 2.65 3.38
C GLY A 224 -11.53 1.37 3.27
N THR A 225 -11.42 0.49 4.25
CA THR A 225 -12.30 -0.67 4.40
C THR A 225 -13.76 -0.27 4.62
N SER A 226 -13.99 1.00 5.04
CA SER A 226 -15.32 1.62 5.13
C SER A 226 -16.01 1.81 3.77
N PHE A 227 -15.25 1.78 2.67
CA PHE A 227 -15.77 1.81 1.30
C PHE A 227 -15.85 0.41 0.69
N ALA A 228 -15.09 -0.56 1.17
CA ALA A 228 -15.21 -1.96 0.78
C ALA A 228 -16.47 -2.63 1.35
N ALA A 229 -16.77 -2.40 2.62
CA ALA A 229 -17.92 -2.99 3.31
C ALA A 229 -19.26 -2.71 2.62
N PRO A 230 -19.60 -1.49 2.14
CA PRO A 230 -20.85 -1.22 1.43
C PRO A 230 -20.97 -1.92 0.09
N HIS A 231 -19.87 -2.24 -0.62
CA HIS A 231 -19.94 -3.08 -1.82
C HIS A 231 -20.50 -4.46 -1.51
N VAL A 232 -20.03 -5.06 -0.41
CA VAL A 232 -20.51 -6.37 0.04
C VAL A 232 -21.96 -6.28 0.56
N SER A 233 -22.31 -5.20 1.26
CA SER A 233 -23.68 -4.97 1.71
C SER A 233 -24.65 -4.82 0.52
N GLY A 234 -24.23 -4.14 -0.55
CA GLY A 234 -24.98 -4.05 -1.81
C GLY A 234 -25.14 -5.41 -2.48
N ALA A 235 -24.10 -6.23 -2.55
CA ALA A 235 -24.17 -7.59 -3.07
C ALA A 235 -25.13 -8.47 -2.26
N ALA A 236 -25.08 -8.35 -0.93
CA ALA A 236 -26.01 -9.04 -0.02
C ALA A 236 -27.47 -8.63 -0.29
N ALA A 237 -27.73 -7.34 -0.48
CA ALA A 237 -29.07 -6.83 -0.81
C ALA A 237 -29.60 -7.40 -2.14
N LEU A 238 -28.75 -7.50 -3.17
CA LEU A 238 -29.12 -8.10 -4.46
C LEU A 238 -29.41 -9.60 -4.34
N LEU A 239 -28.66 -10.34 -3.52
CA LEU A 239 -28.94 -11.75 -3.25
C LEU A 239 -30.28 -11.94 -2.53
N LEU A 240 -30.56 -11.11 -1.52
CA LEU A 240 -31.83 -11.11 -0.82
C LEU A 240 -33.01 -10.67 -1.70
N GLN A 241 -32.80 -9.74 -2.63
CA GLN A 241 -33.81 -9.36 -3.61
C GLN A 241 -34.19 -10.55 -4.50
N LYS A 242 -33.19 -11.37 -4.87
CA LYS A 242 -33.41 -12.56 -5.71
C LYS A 242 -34.01 -13.72 -4.91
N ASN A 243 -33.62 -13.90 -3.67
CA ASN A 243 -34.16 -14.92 -2.76
C ASN A 243 -34.37 -14.34 -1.35
N PRO A 244 -35.58 -13.79 -1.09
CA PRO A 244 -35.90 -13.14 0.20
C PRO A 244 -35.91 -14.07 1.41
N ASN A 245 -35.90 -15.38 1.19
CA ASN A 245 -35.94 -16.38 2.26
C ASN A 245 -34.56 -16.85 2.73
N LEU A 246 -33.47 -16.28 2.20
CA LEU A 246 -32.13 -16.61 2.66
C LEU A 246 -31.95 -16.21 4.14
N GLU A 247 -31.53 -17.16 4.94
CA GLU A 247 -31.10 -16.90 6.30
C GLU A 247 -29.69 -16.23 6.32
N ASN A 248 -29.38 -15.49 7.39
CA ASN A 248 -28.12 -14.74 7.47
C ASN A 248 -26.87 -15.62 7.29
N TYR A 249 -26.87 -16.82 7.82
CA TYR A 249 -25.76 -17.75 7.70
C TYR A 249 -25.60 -18.28 6.25
N GLU A 250 -26.71 -18.49 5.53
CA GLU A 250 -26.70 -18.90 4.12
C GLU A 250 -26.17 -17.76 3.26
N LEU A 251 -26.63 -16.53 3.51
CA LEU A 251 -26.17 -15.34 2.81
C LEU A 251 -24.66 -15.12 3.00
N LYS A 252 -24.19 -15.22 4.27
CA LYS A 252 -22.76 -15.12 4.59
C LYS A 252 -21.97 -16.24 3.88
N SER A 253 -22.45 -17.47 3.92
CA SER A 253 -21.81 -18.60 3.25
C SER A 253 -21.72 -18.40 1.75
N LEU A 254 -22.80 -17.99 1.09
CA LEU A 254 -22.80 -17.69 -0.34
C LEU A 254 -21.77 -16.63 -0.71
N LEU A 255 -21.74 -15.51 0.04
CA LEU A 255 -20.79 -14.44 -0.22
C LEU A 255 -19.35 -14.91 -0.09
N VAL A 256 -19.01 -15.70 0.94
CA VAL A 256 -17.62 -16.12 1.21
C VAL A 256 -17.16 -17.26 0.29
N THR A 257 -18.05 -18.18 -0.09
CA THR A 257 -17.66 -19.36 -0.88
C THR A 257 -17.64 -19.11 -2.39
N THR A 258 -18.26 -18.03 -2.87
CA THR A 258 -18.33 -17.70 -4.30
C THR A 258 -17.37 -16.60 -4.74
N VAL A 259 -16.49 -16.13 -3.86
CA VAL A 259 -15.51 -15.09 -4.18
C VAL A 259 -14.36 -15.61 -5.04
N LYS A 260 -13.78 -14.70 -5.84
CA LYS A 260 -12.54 -14.94 -6.55
C LYS A 260 -11.37 -14.82 -5.56
N PRO A 261 -10.41 -15.77 -5.56
CA PRO A 261 -9.17 -15.58 -4.81
C PRO A 261 -8.42 -14.33 -5.26
N VAL A 262 -7.88 -13.58 -4.31
CA VAL A 262 -7.04 -12.41 -4.56
C VAL A 262 -5.64 -12.64 -4.03
N SER A 263 -4.67 -11.95 -4.63
CA SER A 263 -3.28 -12.03 -4.20
C SER A 263 -3.03 -11.12 -2.99
N ASN A 264 -2.14 -11.57 -2.11
CA ASN A 264 -1.56 -10.68 -1.12
C ASN A 264 -0.52 -9.78 -1.82
N ALA A 265 -0.48 -8.50 -1.48
CA ALA A 265 0.54 -7.56 -1.97
C ALA A 265 1.99 -8.03 -1.69
N TYR A 266 2.17 -8.94 -0.75
CA TYR A 266 3.47 -9.46 -0.29
C TYR A 266 3.69 -10.93 -0.65
N GLY A 267 2.95 -11.46 -1.61
CA GLY A 267 3.23 -12.77 -2.21
C GLY A 267 3.11 -14.01 -1.31
N LYS A 268 2.55 -13.89 -0.11
CA LYS A 268 2.39 -15.02 0.83
C LYS A 268 0.95 -15.23 1.26
#